data_26e6706d21a1a6349b037c7c53dd4a1b
#
_entry.id   26e6706d21a1a6349b037c7c53dd4a1b
#
_cell.length_a   1.000
_cell.length_b   1.000
_cell.length_c   1.000
_cell.angle_alpha   90.00
_cell.angle_beta   90.00
_cell.angle_gamma   90.00
#
_symmetry.space_group_name_H-M   'P 1'
#
loop_
_entity.id
_entity.type
_entity.pdbx_description
1 polymer ?
#
loop_
_entity_poly.entity_id
_entity_poly.type
_entity_poly.pdbx_seq_one_letter_code
_entity_poly.pdbx_strand_id
1 'polypeptide(L)'
;MATTVTCTRFTDEYQLYEDIGKGAFSVVRRCVKLCTGHEYAAKIINTKKLSARDHQKLEREARICRLLKHSNIVRLHDSISEEGFHYLVFDLVTGGELFEDIVAREYYSEADASHCIQQILEAVLHCHQMGVVHRDLKPENLLLASKCKGAAVKLADFGLAIEVQGDQQAWFGFAGTPGYLSPEVLRKEAYGKPVDIWACGVILYILLVGYPPFWDEDQHKLYQQIKAGAYDFPSPEWDTVTPEAKNLINQMLTINPAKRITAHEALKHPWVCQRSTVASLMHRQETVECLRKFNARRKLKGAILTTMLATRNFSAAKSMLNKKADGVKPQTNSTKNSAAVTSPKGTLPPAALESSDSTHTTIEDEDTKAPRISDILNTVRRGSGTPEAQGPPPCLSPALPGPPPTLSRKQEIIKITEQLIEAVNNGDFEAYAKICDPGLTSFEPEALGNLVEGMDFHRFYFENLLAKNSKPIHTTILNPHVHVIGEDAACIAYIRLTQYIDGQGRPRTSQSEETRVWHRRDGKWQNVHFHCSGAPVAPLQ
;
A
#
# COMPACT_ATOMS: atom_id res chain seq x y z
N MET A 1 23.73 18.26 44.66
CA MET A 1 24.51 17.37 43.78
C MET A 1 23.75 17.28 42.45
N ALA A 2 24.29 17.87 41.40
CA ALA A 2 23.71 17.80 40.08
C ALA A 2 23.97 16.38 39.52
N THR A 3 22.94 15.59 39.35
CA THR A 3 22.99 14.31 38.63
C THR A 3 23.27 14.62 37.17
N THR A 4 24.50 14.42 36.76
CA THR A 4 24.90 14.39 35.35
C THR A 4 24.13 13.26 34.71
N VAL A 5 23.10 13.57 33.93
CA VAL A 5 22.47 12.62 33.01
C VAL A 5 23.50 12.32 31.94
N THR A 6 24.24 11.22 32.10
CA THR A 6 25.09 10.66 31.03
C THR A 6 24.17 10.23 29.92
N CYS A 7 24.20 10.97 28.80
CA CYS A 7 23.53 10.57 27.57
C CYS A 7 24.29 9.33 27.05
N THR A 8 23.77 8.14 27.32
CA THR A 8 24.32 6.87 26.82
C THR A 8 24.07 6.81 25.32
N ARG A 9 25.11 6.50 24.55
CA ARG A 9 24.98 6.27 23.11
C ARG A 9 24.28 4.93 22.87
N PHE A 10 23.50 4.84 21.83
CA PHE A 10 22.85 3.58 21.42
C PHE A 10 23.86 2.44 21.27
N THR A 11 25.01 2.70 20.64
CA THR A 11 26.10 1.73 20.42
C THR A 11 26.80 1.26 21.70
N ASP A 12 26.66 1.99 22.81
CA ASP A 12 27.21 1.59 24.11
C ASP A 12 26.34 0.50 24.78
N GLU A 13 25.05 0.45 24.45
CA GLU A 13 24.09 -0.51 25.02
C GLU A 13 23.63 -1.58 24.04
N TYR A 14 23.62 -1.31 22.73
CA TYR A 14 23.06 -2.19 21.72
C TYR A 14 24.00 -2.39 20.52
N GLN A 15 24.08 -3.61 20.04
CA GLN A 15 24.74 -3.97 18.78
C GLN A 15 23.68 -4.17 17.69
N LEU A 16 23.87 -3.53 16.52
CA LEU A 16 23.01 -3.66 15.35
C LEU A 16 23.41 -4.85 14.48
N TYR A 17 22.39 -5.49 13.88
CA TYR A 17 22.53 -6.59 12.93
C TYR A 17 21.80 -6.27 11.62
N GLU A 18 21.14 -7.24 10.99
CA GLU A 18 20.49 -7.12 9.70
C GLU A 18 19.28 -6.17 9.69
N ASP A 19 18.96 -5.63 8.52
CA ASP A 19 17.76 -4.87 8.28
C ASP A 19 16.55 -5.83 8.26
N ILE A 20 15.49 -5.50 9.01
CA ILE A 20 14.23 -6.26 9.06
C ILE A 20 13.03 -5.46 8.54
N GLY A 21 13.21 -4.16 8.28
CA GLY A 21 12.18 -3.30 7.71
C GLY A 21 12.73 -1.96 7.24
N LYS A 22 12.07 -1.36 6.23
CA LYS A 22 12.42 -0.03 5.72
C LYS A 22 11.17 0.83 5.61
N GLY A 23 11.24 2.04 6.14
CA GLY A 23 10.25 3.10 5.96
C GLY A 23 10.85 4.31 5.23
N ALA A 24 10.03 5.30 4.91
CA ALA A 24 10.44 6.48 4.15
C ALA A 24 11.62 7.26 4.79
N PHE A 25 11.65 7.36 6.12
CA PHE A 25 12.68 8.06 6.89
C PHE A 25 13.29 7.21 8.00
N SER A 26 13.01 5.92 8.02
CA SER A 26 13.44 5.00 9.07
C SER A 26 13.87 3.65 8.49
N VAL A 27 14.79 3.00 9.20
CA VAL A 27 15.17 1.61 8.97
C VAL A 27 14.94 0.85 10.26
N VAL A 28 14.39 -0.35 10.20
CA VAL A 28 14.24 -1.22 11.37
C VAL A 28 15.28 -2.32 11.26
N ARG A 29 16.11 -2.47 12.30
CA ARG A 29 17.17 -3.47 12.36
C ARG A 29 17.02 -4.36 13.59
N ARG A 30 17.40 -5.62 13.48
CA ARG A 30 17.60 -6.44 14.66
C ARG A 30 18.78 -5.89 15.46
N CYS A 31 18.63 -5.83 16.77
CA CYS A 31 19.72 -5.44 17.69
C CYS A 31 19.72 -6.33 18.93
N VAL A 32 20.88 -6.38 19.58
CA VAL A 32 21.09 -7.15 20.82
C VAL A 32 21.57 -6.21 21.90
N LYS A 33 20.94 -6.26 23.08
CA LYS A 33 21.40 -5.52 24.25
C LYS A 33 22.64 -6.16 24.84
N LEU A 34 23.74 -5.44 24.87
CA LEU A 34 25.08 -5.97 25.22
C LEU A 34 25.14 -6.57 26.62
N CYS A 35 24.45 -5.97 27.60
CA CYS A 35 24.50 -6.42 28.99
C CYS A 35 23.66 -7.69 29.28
N THR A 36 22.64 -7.99 28.45
CA THR A 36 21.69 -9.10 28.69
C THR A 36 21.71 -10.16 27.60
N GLY A 37 22.22 -9.86 26.41
CA GLY A 37 22.15 -10.71 25.24
C GLY A 37 20.75 -10.83 24.64
N HIS A 38 19.75 -10.09 25.11
CA HIS A 38 18.39 -10.13 24.59
C HIS A 38 18.31 -9.40 23.24
N GLU A 39 17.49 -9.96 22.36
CA GLU A 39 17.24 -9.43 21.01
C GLU A 39 16.03 -8.50 20.98
N TYR A 40 16.14 -7.43 20.17
CA TYR A 40 15.13 -6.40 19.99
C TYR A 40 15.10 -5.93 18.53
N ALA A 41 14.07 -5.14 18.18
CA ALA A 41 13.96 -4.43 16.92
C ALA A 41 14.22 -2.93 17.16
N ALA A 42 15.27 -2.37 16.57
CA ALA A 42 15.58 -0.95 16.65
C ALA A 42 15.04 -0.22 15.41
N LYS A 43 14.04 0.65 15.56
CA LYS A 43 13.57 1.59 14.54
C LYS A 43 14.49 2.81 14.58
N ILE A 44 15.33 2.97 13.56
CA ILE A 44 16.36 4.02 13.45
C ILE A 44 15.82 5.10 12.53
N ILE A 45 15.66 6.31 13.06
CA ILE A 45 15.04 7.43 12.37
C ILE A 45 16.09 8.54 12.16
N ASN A 46 16.29 8.96 10.91
CA ASN A 46 17.20 10.04 10.58
C ASN A 46 16.52 11.40 10.86
N THR A 47 16.86 12.03 11.99
CA THR A 47 16.23 13.26 12.45
C THR A 47 16.67 14.49 11.66
N LYS A 48 17.85 14.47 11.00
CA LYS A 48 18.32 15.59 10.14
C LYS A 48 17.45 15.80 8.90
N LYS A 49 16.66 14.77 8.50
CA LYS A 49 15.75 14.82 7.35
C LYS A 49 14.30 15.12 7.72
N LEU A 50 13.98 15.23 9.01
CA LEU A 50 12.63 15.45 9.50
C LEU A 50 12.29 16.93 9.53
N SER A 51 11.06 17.28 9.16
CA SER A 51 10.48 18.58 9.43
C SER A 51 10.21 18.77 10.94
N ALA A 52 10.01 19.99 11.40
CA ALA A 52 9.61 20.27 12.80
C ALA A 52 8.32 19.51 13.18
N ARG A 53 7.39 19.38 12.24
CA ARG A 53 6.14 18.63 12.42
C ARG A 53 6.38 17.12 12.58
N ASP A 54 7.33 16.55 11.83
CA ASP A 54 7.65 15.13 11.93
C ASP A 54 8.43 14.81 13.21
N HIS A 55 9.22 15.74 13.73
CA HIS A 55 9.80 15.63 15.07
C HIS A 55 8.71 15.53 16.15
N GLN A 56 7.68 16.39 16.08
CA GLN A 56 6.56 16.33 17.03
C GLN A 56 5.78 15.00 16.94
N LYS A 57 5.62 14.46 15.71
CA LYS A 57 5.00 13.13 15.53
C LYS A 57 5.86 12.04 16.16
N LEU A 58 7.18 12.06 15.97
CA LEU A 58 8.11 11.11 16.55
C LEU A 58 8.07 11.14 18.08
N GLU A 59 8.11 12.33 18.68
CA GLU A 59 8.03 12.50 20.13
C GLU A 59 6.69 11.99 20.68
N ARG A 60 5.58 12.25 19.96
CA ARG A 60 4.25 11.73 20.31
C ARG A 60 4.20 10.21 20.23
N GLU A 61 4.70 9.60 19.13
CA GLU A 61 4.78 8.14 18.96
C GLU A 61 5.56 7.50 20.13
N ALA A 62 6.74 8.03 20.42
CA ALA A 62 7.57 7.53 21.54
C ALA A 62 6.87 7.67 22.90
N ARG A 63 6.18 8.79 23.14
CA ARG A 63 5.43 9.00 24.39
C ARG A 63 4.26 8.02 24.51
N ILE A 64 3.47 7.84 23.46
CA ILE A 64 2.36 6.88 23.43
C ILE A 64 2.86 5.45 23.64
N CYS A 65 3.90 5.03 22.91
CA CYS A 65 4.45 3.67 23.07
C CYS A 65 4.98 3.39 24.47
N ARG A 66 5.51 4.40 25.19
CA ARG A 66 5.95 4.24 26.57
C ARG A 66 4.79 3.96 27.56
N LEU A 67 3.59 4.49 27.26
CA LEU A 67 2.39 4.27 28.08
C LEU A 67 1.83 2.85 27.89
N LEU A 68 1.97 2.29 26.69
CA LEU A 68 1.32 1.05 26.31
C LEU A 68 2.19 -0.17 26.68
N LYS A 69 1.75 -0.92 27.71
CA LYS A 69 2.41 -2.13 28.19
C LYS A 69 1.38 -3.26 28.29
N HIS A 70 1.27 -4.06 27.23
CA HIS A 70 0.30 -5.14 27.12
C HIS A 70 0.87 -6.31 26.30
N SER A 71 0.48 -7.55 26.62
CA SER A 71 0.94 -8.77 25.94
C SER A 71 0.65 -8.77 24.44
N ASN A 72 -0.45 -8.14 24.03
CA ASN A 72 -0.88 -8.05 22.63
C ASN A 72 -0.53 -6.70 21.95
N ILE A 73 0.44 -5.97 22.50
CA ILE A 73 0.99 -4.75 21.90
C ILE A 73 2.51 -4.91 21.80
N VAL A 74 3.11 -4.46 20.71
CA VAL A 74 4.57 -4.40 20.54
C VAL A 74 5.11 -3.35 21.52
N ARG A 75 5.90 -3.81 22.50
CA ARG A 75 6.38 -2.98 23.60
C ARG A 75 7.59 -2.15 23.18
N LEU A 76 7.60 -0.87 23.54
CA LEU A 76 8.79 -0.01 23.50
C LEU A 76 9.60 -0.22 24.78
N HIS A 77 10.85 -0.66 24.65
CA HIS A 77 11.80 -0.89 25.76
C HIS A 77 12.68 0.32 26.03
N ASP A 78 13.12 0.98 24.95
CA ASP A 78 14.02 2.11 25.05
C ASP A 78 13.79 3.15 23.94
N SER A 79 14.20 4.40 24.19
CA SER A 79 14.10 5.50 23.24
C SER A 79 15.29 6.43 23.44
N ILE A 80 16.27 6.35 22.53
CA ILE A 80 17.57 7.01 22.62
C ILE A 80 17.68 8.03 21.51
N SER A 81 17.98 9.28 21.88
CA SER A 81 18.23 10.38 20.94
C SER A 81 19.71 10.67 20.86
N GLU A 82 20.25 10.68 19.65
CA GLU A 82 21.63 11.06 19.35
C GLU A 82 21.66 12.18 18.30
N GLU A 83 22.83 12.77 18.07
CA GLU A 83 22.97 13.77 17.03
C GLU A 83 22.67 13.20 15.63
N GLY A 84 21.51 13.57 15.10
CA GLY A 84 21.06 13.19 13.76
C GLY A 84 20.28 11.89 13.66
N PHE A 85 20.11 11.13 14.77
CA PHE A 85 19.36 9.89 14.81
C PHE A 85 18.53 9.75 16.08
N HIS A 86 17.38 9.09 15.95
CA HIS A 86 16.56 8.66 17.07
C HIS A 86 16.29 7.16 16.95
N TYR A 87 16.54 6.44 18.05
CA TYR A 87 16.39 4.99 18.12
C TYR A 87 15.20 4.64 19.03
N LEU A 88 14.24 3.91 18.48
CA LEU A 88 13.15 3.32 19.26
C LEU A 88 13.37 1.80 19.30
N VAL A 89 13.57 1.25 20.50
CA VAL A 89 13.86 -0.18 20.71
C VAL A 89 12.60 -0.90 21.13
N PHE A 90 12.08 -1.77 20.26
CA PHE A 90 10.85 -2.52 20.43
C PHE A 90 11.10 -4.02 20.64
N ASP A 91 10.06 -4.75 21.08
CA ASP A 91 10.05 -6.22 20.99
C ASP A 91 10.47 -6.66 19.58
N LEU A 92 11.32 -7.69 19.50
CA LEU A 92 11.58 -8.38 18.25
C LEU A 92 10.43 -9.35 17.96
N VAL A 93 9.65 -9.05 16.91
CA VAL A 93 8.49 -9.83 16.48
C VAL A 93 8.91 -10.63 15.23
N THR A 94 8.90 -11.97 15.33
CA THR A 94 9.47 -12.84 14.28
C THR A 94 8.45 -13.70 13.56
N GLY A 95 7.17 -13.66 13.97
CA GLY A 95 6.09 -14.50 13.42
C GLY A 95 5.51 -14.01 12.10
N GLY A 96 5.86 -12.79 11.66
CA GLY A 96 5.28 -12.17 10.47
C GLY A 96 3.86 -11.63 10.70
N GLU A 97 3.14 -11.36 9.63
CA GLU A 97 1.78 -10.85 9.68
C GLU A 97 0.77 -11.96 10.01
N LEU A 98 -0.23 -11.66 10.87
CA LEU A 98 -1.29 -12.59 11.25
C LEU A 98 -1.99 -13.22 10.04
N PHE A 99 -2.34 -12.40 9.04
CA PHE A 99 -3.09 -12.86 7.86
C PHE A 99 -2.26 -13.77 6.93
N GLU A 100 -0.95 -13.69 6.97
CA GLU A 100 -0.06 -14.61 6.24
C GLU A 100 0.04 -15.95 6.96
N ASP A 101 0.13 -15.94 8.27
CA ASP A 101 0.14 -17.15 9.08
C ASP A 101 -1.18 -17.94 8.92
N ILE A 102 -2.34 -17.25 8.90
CA ILE A 102 -3.63 -17.92 8.67
C ILE A 102 -3.64 -18.67 7.33
N VAL A 103 -3.11 -18.05 6.26
CA VAL A 103 -3.01 -18.68 4.93
C VAL A 103 -2.05 -19.87 4.92
N ALA A 104 -1.05 -19.85 5.78
CA ALA A 104 -0.08 -20.95 5.91
C ALA A 104 -0.57 -22.11 6.80
N ARG A 105 -1.69 -21.94 7.52
CA ARG A 105 -2.24 -22.98 8.39
C ARG A 105 -2.99 -24.05 7.56
N GLU A 106 -2.86 -25.29 7.98
CA GLU A 106 -3.65 -26.42 7.39
C GLU A 106 -5.11 -26.39 7.83
N TYR A 107 -5.40 -25.78 8.96
CA TYR A 107 -6.74 -25.71 9.54
C TYR A 107 -7.00 -24.30 10.10
N TYR A 108 -8.16 -23.76 9.74
CA TYR A 108 -8.65 -22.48 10.22
C TYR A 108 -10.15 -22.49 10.36
N SER A 109 -10.68 -22.08 11.50
CA SER A 109 -12.09 -22.11 11.85
C SER A 109 -12.60 -20.75 12.31
N GLU A 110 -13.91 -20.64 12.52
CA GLU A 110 -14.54 -19.47 13.12
C GLU A 110 -14.05 -19.25 14.57
N ALA A 111 -13.78 -20.35 15.30
CA ALA A 111 -13.20 -20.26 16.65
C ALA A 111 -11.78 -19.68 16.62
N ASP A 112 -10.98 -19.97 15.57
CA ASP A 112 -9.67 -19.33 15.39
C ASP A 112 -9.82 -17.84 15.09
N ALA A 113 -10.79 -17.44 14.26
CA ALA A 113 -11.12 -16.03 14.02
C ALA A 113 -11.51 -15.31 15.31
N SER A 114 -12.36 -15.96 16.15
CA SER A 114 -12.74 -15.45 17.48
C SER A 114 -11.54 -15.25 18.39
N HIS A 115 -10.60 -16.20 18.40
CA HIS A 115 -9.38 -16.08 19.19
C HIS A 115 -8.46 -14.95 18.70
N CYS A 116 -8.36 -14.74 17.40
CA CYS A 116 -7.59 -13.63 16.83
C CYS A 116 -8.21 -12.28 17.21
N ILE A 117 -9.52 -12.10 16.98
CA ILE A 117 -10.18 -10.82 17.27
C ILE A 117 -10.23 -10.51 18.78
N GLN A 118 -10.31 -11.52 19.63
CA GLN A 118 -10.22 -11.31 21.08
C GLN A 118 -8.92 -10.63 21.45
N GLN A 119 -7.78 -11.12 20.99
CA GLN A 119 -6.47 -10.56 21.28
C GLN A 119 -6.31 -9.13 20.73
N ILE A 120 -6.87 -8.86 19.56
CA ILE A 120 -6.90 -7.50 18.97
C ILE A 120 -7.74 -6.57 19.85
N LEU A 121 -8.92 -7.01 20.27
CA LEU A 121 -9.80 -6.23 21.14
C LEU A 121 -9.20 -5.98 22.53
N GLU A 122 -8.45 -6.94 23.10
CA GLU A 122 -7.71 -6.76 24.36
C GLU A 122 -6.63 -5.67 24.22
N ALA A 123 -5.89 -5.65 23.09
CA ALA A 123 -4.94 -4.59 22.79
C ALA A 123 -5.62 -3.22 22.64
N VAL A 124 -6.73 -3.17 21.88
CA VAL A 124 -7.51 -1.94 21.68
C VAL A 124 -8.13 -1.43 22.97
N LEU A 125 -8.66 -2.32 23.81
CA LEU A 125 -9.19 -1.96 25.13
C LEU A 125 -8.10 -1.32 26.00
N HIS A 126 -6.90 -1.91 26.03
CA HIS A 126 -5.78 -1.34 26.76
C HIS A 126 -5.42 0.06 26.23
N CYS A 127 -5.34 0.26 24.90
CA CYS A 127 -5.12 1.58 24.30
C CYS A 127 -6.20 2.58 24.78
N HIS A 128 -7.47 2.22 24.68
CA HIS A 128 -8.60 3.07 25.05
C HIS A 128 -8.63 3.42 26.55
N GLN A 129 -8.24 2.48 27.41
CA GLN A 129 -8.10 2.72 28.86
C GLN A 129 -6.96 3.69 29.17
N MET A 130 -5.88 3.66 28.39
CA MET A 130 -4.76 4.59 28.49
C MET A 130 -5.00 5.93 27.78
N GLY A 131 -6.21 6.16 27.26
CA GLY A 131 -6.56 7.37 26.54
C GLY A 131 -5.91 7.47 25.15
N VAL A 132 -5.57 6.33 24.53
CA VAL A 132 -4.95 6.28 23.19
C VAL A 132 -5.93 5.72 22.17
N VAL A 133 -6.00 6.36 20.99
CA VAL A 133 -6.71 5.87 19.81
C VAL A 133 -5.68 5.58 18.72
N HIS A 134 -5.70 4.37 18.17
CA HIS A 134 -4.68 3.89 17.22
C HIS A 134 -4.83 4.53 15.84
N ARG A 135 -6.05 4.59 15.30
CA ARG A 135 -6.48 5.18 14.02
C ARG A 135 -6.02 4.47 12.74
N ASP A 136 -5.12 3.50 12.81
CA ASP A 136 -4.63 2.76 11.63
C ASP A 136 -4.58 1.25 11.87
N LEU A 137 -5.66 0.71 12.45
CA LEU A 137 -5.84 -0.73 12.59
C LEU A 137 -6.05 -1.35 11.21
N LYS A 138 -5.16 -2.28 10.84
CA LYS A 138 -5.16 -2.99 9.55
C LYS A 138 -4.30 -4.25 9.64
N PRO A 139 -4.42 -5.20 8.70
CA PRO A 139 -3.65 -6.45 8.72
C PRO A 139 -2.14 -6.28 8.85
N GLU A 140 -1.56 -5.25 8.21
CA GLU A 140 -0.12 -4.97 8.25
C GLU A 140 0.41 -4.66 9.65
N ASN A 141 -0.46 -4.15 10.53
CA ASN A 141 -0.13 -3.77 11.89
C ASN A 141 -0.48 -4.86 12.92
N LEU A 142 -0.92 -6.04 12.46
CA LEU A 142 -1.24 -7.21 13.27
C LEU A 142 -0.18 -8.29 13.05
N LEU A 143 0.78 -8.36 13.96
CA LEU A 143 1.94 -9.23 13.88
C LEU A 143 1.81 -10.41 14.85
N LEU A 144 2.60 -11.46 14.64
CA LEU A 144 2.71 -12.59 15.56
C LEU A 144 4.03 -12.54 16.31
N ALA A 145 3.99 -12.73 17.61
CA ALA A 145 5.17 -12.67 18.50
C ALA A 145 6.30 -13.58 18.03
N SER A 146 5.97 -14.78 17.51
CA SER A 146 6.93 -15.76 17.02
C SER A 146 6.32 -16.65 15.95
N LYS A 147 7.13 -17.49 15.30
CA LYS A 147 6.67 -18.50 14.31
C LYS A 147 6.02 -19.74 14.95
N CYS A 148 5.93 -19.79 16.28
CA CYS A 148 5.34 -20.93 16.97
C CYS A 148 3.83 -20.97 16.77
N LYS A 149 3.26 -22.18 16.69
CA LYS A 149 1.80 -22.36 16.63
C LYS A 149 1.15 -21.76 17.88
N GLY A 150 0.14 -20.92 17.71
CA GLY A 150 -0.54 -20.23 18.80
C GLY A 150 0.20 -19.02 19.36
N ALA A 151 1.22 -18.49 18.66
CA ALA A 151 1.88 -17.26 19.04
C ALA A 151 0.89 -16.11 19.22
N ALA A 152 1.16 -15.26 20.22
CA ALA A 152 0.30 -14.12 20.53
C ALA A 152 0.27 -13.10 19.38
N VAL A 153 -0.93 -12.57 19.08
CA VAL A 153 -1.11 -11.43 18.18
C VAL A 153 -0.60 -10.17 18.88
N LYS A 154 0.20 -9.37 18.20
CA LYS A 154 0.74 -8.10 18.67
C LYS A 154 0.38 -6.96 17.75
N LEU A 155 -0.32 -5.95 18.28
CA LEU A 155 -0.62 -4.70 17.61
C LEU A 155 0.65 -3.83 17.53
N ALA A 156 0.97 -3.35 16.34
CA ALA A 156 2.17 -2.57 16.03
C ALA A 156 1.81 -1.23 15.37
N ASP A 157 2.79 -0.36 15.23
CA ASP A 157 2.78 0.93 14.50
C ASP A 157 1.79 1.97 15.04
N PHE A 158 2.24 2.72 16.03
CA PHE A 158 1.50 3.82 16.66
C PHE A 158 1.82 5.21 16.04
N GLY A 159 2.39 5.25 14.82
CA GLY A 159 2.77 6.50 14.14
C GLY A 159 1.61 7.46 13.88
N LEU A 160 0.39 6.92 13.73
CA LEU A 160 -0.84 7.71 13.56
C LEU A 160 -1.66 7.85 14.85
N ALA A 161 -1.24 7.25 15.97
CA ALA A 161 -2.00 7.27 17.20
C ALA A 161 -2.11 8.68 17.82
N ILE A 162 -3.22 8.90 18.55
CA ILE A 162 -3.51 10.15 19.27
C ILE A 162 -3.87 9.87 20.72
N GLU A 163 -3.67 10.88 21.55
CA GLU A 163 -4.12 10.89 22.95
C GLU A 163 -5.47 11.63 23.04
N VAL A 164 -6.43 11.03 23.73
CA VAL A 164 -7.76 11.58 23.99
C VAL A 164 -8.02 11.63 25.50
N GLN A 165 -8.74 12.64 25.94
CA GLN A 165 -9.13 12.77 27.36
C GLN A 165 -10.53 12.19 27.58
N GLY A 166 -10.64 11.09 28.32
CA GLY A 166 -11.91 10.40 28.56
C GLY A 166 -12.55 9.94 27.23
N ASP A 167 -13.82 10.30 27.05
CA ASP A 167 -14.60 9.99 25.85
C ASP A 167 -14.82 11.23 24.98
N GLN A 168 -14.04 12.28 25.19
CA GLN A 168 -14.12 13.49 24.36
C GLN A 168 -13.73 13.19 22.92
N GLN A 169 -14.55 13.69 22.01
CA GLN A 169 -14.32 13.60 20.56
C GLN A 169 -13.89 14.97 20.03
N ALA A 170 -12.96 14.97 19.09
CA ALA A 170 -12.53 16.16 18.38
C ALA A 170 -12.16 15.81 16.94
N TRP A 171 -12.03 16.80 16.09
CA TRP A 171 -11.45 16.58 14.77
C TRP A 171 -9.93 16.56 14.87
N PHE A 172 -9.32 15.38 14.77
CA PHE A 172 -7.87 15.17 14.82
C PHE A 172 -7.21 15.08 13.44
N GLY A 173 -7.92 15.52 12.39
CA GLY A 173 -7.46 15.44 11.01
C GLY A 173 -7.82 14.11 10.33
N PHE A 174 -7.71 14.09 9.01
CA PHE A 174 -7.94 12.90 8.21
C PHE A 174 -6.69 11.99 8.28
N ALA A 175 -6.84 10.78 8.81
CA ALA A 175 -5.75 9.82 8.94
C ALA A 175 -6.27 8.39 9.01
N GLY A 176 -5.52 7.45 8.44
CA GLY A 176 -5.81 6.02 8.40
C GLY A 176 -5.77 5.46 6.98
N THR A 177 -6.02 4.17 6.86
CA THR A 177 -6.00 3.43 5.58
C THR A 177 -7.41 3.35 4.98
N PRO A 178 -7.63 3.68 3.69
CA PRO A 178 -8.95 3.89 3.07
C PRO A 178 -10.02 2.86 3.41
N GLY A 179 -9.75 1.57 3.28
CA GLY A 179 -10.73 0.49 3.50
C GLY A 179 -11.12 0.27 4.97
N TYR A 180 -10.41 0.89 5.92
CA TYR A 180 -10.61 0.74 7.37
C TYR A 180 -11.10 2.03 8.03
N LEU A 181 -11.23 3.13 7.26
CA LEU A 181 -11.73 4.41 7.76
C LEU A 181 -13.19 4.31 8.18
N SER A 182 -13.54 4.93 9.30
CA SER A 182 -14.91 4.98 9.78
C SER A 182 -15.73 6.09 9.09
N PRO A 183 -17.08 5.98 9.08
CA PRO A 183 -17.96 6.99 8.46
C PRO A 183 -17.75 8.40 8.99
N GLU A 184 -17.54 8.56 10.29
CA GLU A 184 -17.32 9.85 10.94
C GLU A 184 -16.03 10.53 10.49
N VAL A 185 -14.93 9.77 10.28
CA VAL A 185 -13.68 10.30 9.73
C VAL A 185 -13.88 10.74 8.27
N LEU A 186 -14.58 9.93 7.46
CA LEU A 186 -14.88 10.27 6.07
C LEU A 186 -15.83 11.46 5.91
N ARG A 187 -16.65 11.76 6.92
CA ARG A 187 -17.53 12.94 6.96
C ARG A 187 -16.85 14.16 7.56
N LYS A 188 -15.58 14.03 7.99
CA LYS A 188 -14.83 15.08 8.68
C LYS A 188 -15.51 15.54 9.99
N GLU A 189 -16.18 14.63 10.67
CA GLU A 189 -16.82 14.85 11.98
C GLU A 189 -15.83 14.67 13.13
N ALA A 190 -16.17 15.14 14.33
CA ALA A 190 -15.42 14.83 15.54
C ALA A 190 -15.41 13.31 15.80
N TYR A 191 -14.26 12.76 16.18
CA TYR A 191 -14.11 11.33 16.38
C TYR A 191 -13.19 11.00 17.56
N GLY A 192 -13.14 9.74 17.96
CA GLY A 192 -12.32 9.24 19.07
C GLY A 192 -12.23 7.71 19.05
N LYS A 193 -12.31 7.08 20.22
CA LYS A 193 -12.17 5.62 20.40
C LYS A 193 -13.02 4.75 19.46
N PRO A 194 -14.27 5.11 19.11
CA PRO A 194 -15.10 4.28 18.23
C PRO A 194 -14.50 3.98 16.84
N VAL A 195 -13.58 4.80 16.32
CA VAL A 195 -12.97 4.55 15.01
C VAL A 195 -12.17 3.25 14.97
N ASP A 196 -11.51 2.89 16.09
CA ASP A 196 -10.76 1.65 16.19
C ASP A 196 -11.68 0.41 16.19
N ILE A 197 -12.89 0.54 16.77
CA ILE A 197 -13.89 -0.54 16.79
C ILE A 197 -14.47 -0.78 15.40
N TRP A 198 -14.70 0.28 14.62
CA TRP A 198 -15.06 0.15 13.22
C TRP A 198 -14.01 -0.65 12.44
N ALA A 199 -12.74 -0.31 12.58
CA ALA A 199 -11.65 -1.03 11.94
C ALA A 199 -11.56 -2.49 12.40
N CYS A 200 -11.80 -2.78 13.69
CA CYS A 200 -11.93 -4.15 14.21
C CYS A 200 -13.07 -4.92 13.51
N GLY A 201 -14.20 -4.27 13.25
CA GLY A 201 -15.33 -4.86 12.51
C GLY A 201 -14.95 -5.23 11.08
N VAL A 202 -14.23 -4.36 10.38
CA VAL A 202 -13.69 -4.66 9.03
C VAL A 202 -12.72 -5.84 9.09
N ILE A 203 -11.80 -5.85 10.06
CA ILE A 203 -10.84 -6.94 10.27
C ILE A 203 -11.56 -8.26 10.57
N LEU A 204 -12.56 -8.25 11.44
CA LEU A 204 -13.36 -9.45 11.77
C LEU A 204 -14.09 -10.00 10.55
N TYR A 205 -14.70 -9.13 9.74
CA TYR A 205 -15.35 -9.53 8.49
C TYR A 205 -14.35 -10.26 7.58
N ILE A 206 -13.13 -9.69 7.38
CA ILE A 206 -12.09 -10.32 6.55
C ILE A 206 -11.61 -11.64 7.16
N LEU A 207 -11.45 -11.73 8.48
CA LEU A 207 -11.07 -12.98 9.17
C LEU A 207 -12.06 -14.12 8.92
N LEU A 208 -13.35 -13.83 8.71
CA LEU A 208 -14.40 -14.84 8.54
C LEU A 208 -14.56 -15.33 7.09
N VAL A 209 -14.36 -14.45 6.10
CA VAL A 209 -14.65 -14.80 4.70
C VAL A 209 -13.49 -14.50 3.73
N GLY A 210 -12.45 -13.79 4.18
CA GLY A 210 -11.24 -13.57 3.38
C GLY A 210 -11.31 -12.40 2.41
N TYR A 211 -12.34 -11.56 2.45
CA TYR A 211 -12.46 -10.33 1.68
C TYR A 211 -13.12 -9.21 2.51
N PRO A 212 -12.89 -7.91 2.18
CA PRO A 212 -13.40 -6.80 2.98
C PRO A 212 -14.90 -6.55 2.76
N PRO A 213 -15.62 -5.98 3.76
CA PRO A 213 -17.04 -5.65 3.64
C PRO A 213 -17.30 -4.49 2.67
N PHE A 214 -16.34 -3.62 2.47
CA PHE A 214 -16.40 -2.47 1.57
C PHE A 214 -15.27 -2.56 0.55
N TRP A 215 -15.60 -2.54 -0.73
CA TRP A 215 -14.60 -2.59 -1.78
C TRP A 215 -15.09 -1.97 -3.08
N ASP A 216 -14.27 -1.11 -3.67
CA ASP A 216 -14.44 -0.60 -5.03
C ASP A 216 -13.06 -0.21 -5.58
N GLU A 217 -12.91 -0.22 -6.91
CA GLU A 217 -11.69 0.28 -7.56
C GLU A 217 -11.61 1.81 -7.49
N ASP A 218 -12.79 2.47 -7.53
CA ASP A 218 -12.93 3.91 -7.34
C ASP A 218 -13.01 4.22 -5.83
N GLN A 219 -12.01 4.94 -5.33
CA GLN A 219 -11.93 5.34 -3.93
C GLN A 219 -13.15 6.17 -3.49
N HIS A 220 -13.72 6.98 -4.38
CA HIS A 220 -14.92 7.77 -4.05
C HIS A 220 -16.12 6.87 -3.80
N LYS A 221 -16.33 5.85 -4.63
CA LYS A 221 -17.39 4.86 -4.45
C LYS A 221 -17.18 4.05 -3.17
N LEU A 222 -15.94 3.60 -2.90
CA LEU A 222 -15.59 2.96 -1.63
C LEU A 222 -16.00 3.82 -0.44
N TYR A 223 -15.68 5.12 -0.45
CA TYR A 223 -16.05 6.04 0.62
C TYR A 223 -17.57 6.24 0.74
N GLN A 224 -18.32 6.22 -0.37
CA GLN A 224 -19.77 6.25 -0.31
C GLN A 224 -20.37 4.98 0.31
N GLN A 225 -19.85 3.79 -0.02
CA GLN A 225 -20.24 2.52 0.62
C GLN A 225 -20.01 2.58 2.13
N ILE A 226 -18.83 3.00 2.57
CA ILE A 226 -18.49 3.12 4.00
C ILE A 226 -19.41 4.13 4.70
N LYS A 227 -19.62 5.32 4.13
CA LYS A 227 -20.51 6.35 4.71
C LYS A 227 -21.95 5.87 4.83
N ALA A 228 -22.41 5.04 3.91
CA ALA A 228 -23.74 4.44 3.92
C ALA A 228 -23.84 3.19 4.81
N GLY A 229 -22.70 2.63 5.26
CA GLY A 229 -22.66 1.33 5.94
C GLY A 229 -23.22 0.22 5.05
N ALA A 230 -23.01 0.31 3.74
CA ALA A 230 -23.56 -0.59 2.74
C ALA A 230 -22.69 -1.85 2.61
N TYR A 231 -22.88 -2.82 3.49
CA TYR A 231 -22.33 -4.15 3.43
C TYR A 231 -23.45 -5.18 3.68
N ASP A 232 -23.22 -6.41 3.27
CA ASP A 232 -24.13 -7.54 3.44
C ASP A 232 -23.38 -8.81 3.86
N PHE A 233 -24.11 -9.91 3.98
CA PHE A 233 -23.60 -11.23 4.28
C PHE A 233 -24.04 -12.20 3.17
N PRO A 234 -23.40 -12.15 1.98
CA PRO A 234 -23.88 -12.88 0.81
C PRO A 234 -23.73 -14.41 0.95
N SER A 235 -24.72 -15.13 0.39
CA SER A 235 -24.63 -16.58 0.17
C SER A 235 -23.68 -16.86 -1.01
N PRO A 236 -22.98 -17.99 -1.02
CA PRO A 236 -23.01 -19.07 -0.01
C PRO A 236 -22.00 -18.87 1.14
N GLU A 237 -21.05 -17.93 1.05
CA GLU A 237 -19.88 -17.83 1.94
C GLU A 237 -20.31 -17.56 3.39
N TRP A 238 -21.38 -16.79 3.58
CA TRP A 238 -21.90 -16.43 4.90
C TRP A 238 -22.93 -17.40 5.47
N ASP A 239 -23.39 -18.41 4.70
CA ASP A 239 -24.41 -19.37 5.18
C ASP A 239 -23.89 -20.25 6.33
N THR A 240 -22.58 -20.50 6.35
CA THR A 240 -21.91 -21.30 7.37
C THR A 240 -21.37 -20.49 8.55
N VAL A 241 -21.51 -19.16 8.53
CA VAL A 241 -21.09 -18.27 9.64
C VAL A 241 -22.21 -18.15 10.65
N THR A 242 -21.87 -18.28 11.94
CA THR A 242 -22.85 -18.22 13.03
C THR A 242 -23.57 -16.86 13.09
N PRO A 243 -24.86 -16.84 13.50
CA PRO A 243 -25.61 -15.59 13.71
C PRO A 243 -24.93 -14.65 14.71
N GLU A 244 -24.25 -15.19 15.71
CA GLU A 244 -23.56 -14.46 16.74
C GLU A 244 -22.35 -13.71 16.16
N ALA A 245 -21.60 -14.30 15.25
CA ALA A 245 -20.51 -13.62 14.55
C ALA A 245 -21.03 -12.44 13.72
N LYS A 246 -22.12 -12.66 12.96
CA LYS A 246 -22.78 -11.59 12.17
C LYS A 246 -23.31 -10.48 13.08
N ASN A 247 -23.86 -10.84 14.25
CA ASN A 247 -24.35 -9.89 15.23
C ASN A 247 -23.20 -8.99 15.76
N LEU A 248 -22.05 -9.57 16.09
CA LEU A 248 -20.89 -8.80 16.55
C LEU A 248 -20.38 -7.84 15.48
N ILE A 249 -20.29 -8.29 14.21
CA ILE A 249 -19.92 -7.42 13.09
C ILE A 249 -20.90 -6.24 12.97
N ASN A 250 -22.21 -6.50 13.02
CA ASN A 250 -23.22 -5.44 12.94
C ASN A 250 -23.08 -4.41 14.05
N GLN A 251 -22.73 -4.83 15.28
CA GLN A 251 -22.49 -3.93 16.40
C GLN A 251 -21.20 -3.11 16.22
N MET A 252 -20.16 -3.69 15.63
CA MET A 252 -18.90 -3.00 15.34
C MET A 252 -19.03 -2.04 14.14
N LEU A 253 -19.73 -2.45 13.09
CA LEU A 253 -19.95 -1.64 11.87
C LEU A 253 -21.23 -0.78 11.95
N THR A 254 -21.60 -0.36 13.16
CA THR A 254 -22.67 0.60 13.38
C THR A 254 -22.21 2.00 12.98
N ILE A 255 -22.97 2.66 12.06
CA ILE A 255 -22.63 3.97 11.48
C ILE A 255 -22.51 5.04 12.57
N ASN A 256 -23.48 5.08 13.50
CA ASN A 256 -23.46 6.04 14.59
C ASN A 256 -22.41 5.64 15.64
N PRO A 257 -21.30 6.41 15.82
CA PRO A 257 -20.23 6.06 16.75
C PRO A 257 -20.68 5.96 18.21
N ALA A 258 -21.72 6.73 18.62
CA ALA A 258 -22.27 6.68 19.98
C ALA A 258 -23.09 5.40 20.27
N LYS A 259 -23.54 4.69 19.22
CA LYS A 259 -24.27 3.41 19.33
C LYS A 259 -23.39 2.21 18.99
N ARG A 260 -22.19 2.46 18.52
CA ARG A 260 -21.21 1.40 18.19
C ARG A 260 -20.72 0.74 19.47
N ILE A 261 -20.63 -0.58 19.47
CA ILE A 261 -20.13 -1.34 20.61
C ILE A 261 -18.72 -0.86 20.99
N THR A 262 -18.41 -0.85 22.28
CA THR A 262 -17.06 -0.55 22.80
C THR A 262 -16.19 -1.81 22.82
N ALA A 263 -14.85 -1.66 22.94
CA ALA A 263 -13.94 -2.80 23.08
C ALA A 263 -14.29 -3.65 24.31
N HIS A 264 -14.68 -3.01 25.42
CA HIS A 264 -15.06 -3.69 26.64
C HIS A 264 -16.33 -4.55 26.48
N GLU A 265 -17.34 -4.04 25.81
CA GLU A 265 -18.58 -4.76 25.52
C GLU A 265 -18.35 -5.87 24.49
N ALA A 266 -17.54 -5.61 23.45
CA ALA A 266 -17.20 -6.60 22.44
C ALA A 266 -16.48 -7.83 23.02
N LEU A 267 -15.60 -7.65 24.00
CA LEU A 267 -14.94 -8.73 24.73
C LEU A 267 -15.92 -9.58 25.57
N LYS A 268 -17.07 -9.02 25.97
CA LYS A 268 -18.13 -9.74 26.68
C LYS A 268 -19.16 -10.39 25.75
N HIS A 269 -19.07 -10.12 24.44
CA HIS A 269 -19.97 -10.72 23.47
C HIS A 269 -19.82 -12.25 23.47
N PRO A 270 -20.91 -13.05 23.50
CA PRO A 270 -20.87 -14.51 23.60
C PRO A 270 -19.94 -15.17 22.58
N TRP A 271 -19.91 -14.68 21.35
CA TRP A 271 -19.05 -15.20 20.29
C TRP A 271 -17.55 -15.06 20.61
N VAL A 272 -17.16 -14.10 21.45
CA VAL A 272 -15.77 -13.89 21.88
C VAL A 272 -15.50 -14.64 23.19
N CYS A 273 -16.32 -14.41 24.24
CA CYS A 273 -16.06 -14.94 25.59
C CYS A 273 -16.49 -16.41 25.78
N GLN A 274 -17.44 -16.92 24.98
CA GLN A 274 -17.94 -18.30 24.99
C GLN A 274 -17.65 -19.04 23.69
N ARG A 275 -16.52 -18.74 23.05
CA ARG A 275 -16.16 -19.24 21.71
C ARG A 275 -16.20 -20.77 21.58
N SER A 276 -15.88 -21.51 22.63
CA SER A 276 -15.89 -22.98 22.60
C SER A 276 -17.27 -23.59 22.38
N THR A 277 -18.34 -22.84 22.68
CA THR A 277 -19.73 -23.28 22.54
C THR A 277 -20.50 -22.55 21.45
N VAL A 278 -20.04 -21.37 21.06
CA VAL A 278 -20.76 -20.48 20.13
C VAL A 278 -20.10 -20.44 18.76
N ALA A 279 -18.77 -20.35 18.67
CA ALA A 279 -18.07 -20.28 17.41
C ALA A 279 -17.90 -21.67 16.76
N SER A 280 -18.12 -21.75 15.45
CA SER A 280 -17.98 -23.00 14.69
C SER A 280 -16.52 -23.47 14.66
N LEU A 281 -16.34 -24.78 14.86
CA LEU A 281 -15.03 -25.44 14.71
C LEU A 281 -14.79 -25.97 13.29
N MET A 282 -15.75 -25.80 12.38
CA MET A 282 -15.63 -26.28 10.99
C MET A 282 -14.49 -25.56 10.26
N HIS A 283 -13.67 -26.33 9.55
CA HIS A 283 -12.60 -25.78 8.71
C HIS A 283 -13.17 -24.94 7.58
N ARG A 284 -12.60 -23.77 7.37
CA ARG A 284 -13.04 -22.77 6.38
C ARG A 284 -12.02 -22.65 5.24
N GLN A 285 -11.94 -23.68 4.40
CA GLN A 285 -10.98 -23.73 3.28
C GLN A 285 -11.16 -22.55 2.33
N GLU A 286 -12.39 -22.20 1.98
CA GLU A 286 -12.70 -21.09 1.09
C GLU A 286 -12.20 -19.74 1.66
N THR A 287 -12.35 -19.53 2.96
CA THR A 287 -11.81 -18.34 3.65
C THR A 287 -10.29 -18.25 3.49
N VAL A 288 -9.57 -19.37 3.68
CA VAL A 288 -8.11 -19.42 3.53
C VAL A 288 -7.70 -19.07 2.08
N GLU A 289 -8.42 -19.59 1.09
CA GLU A 289 -8.15 -19.28 -0.33
C GLU A 289 -8.44 -17.83 -0.69
N CYS A 290 -9.54 -17.27 -0.18
CA CYS A 290 -9.86 -15.86 -0.34
C CYS A 290 -8.82 -14.95 0.35
N LEU A 291 -8.38 -15.31 1.57
CA LEU A 291 -7.30 -14.59 2.27
C LEU A 291 -5.98 -14.63 1.50
N ARG A 292 -5.66 -15.75 0.86
CA ARG A 292 -4.46 -15.85 -0.01
C ARG A 292 -4.52 -14.83 -1.14
N LYS A 293 -5.67 -14.75 -1.84
CA LYS A 293 -5.89 -13.76 -2.91
C LYS A 293 -5.88 -12.32 -2.37
N PHE A 294 -6.48 -12.09 -1.21
CA PHE A 294 -6.49 -10.79 -0.55
C PHE A 294 -5.08 -10.32 -0.18
N ASN A 295 -4.27 -11.19 0.46
CA ASN A 295 -2.88 -10.89 0.81
C ASN A 295 -2.03 -10.58 -0.42
N ALA A 296 -2.18 -11.35 -1.51
CA ALA A 296 -1.47 -11.12 -2.77
C ALA A 296 -1.80 -9.73 -3.34
N ARG A 297 -3.10 -9.37 -3.42
CA ARG A 297 -3.54 -8.05 -3.91
C ARG A 297 -3.03 -6.90 -3.03
N ARG A 298 -3.03 -7.08 -1.71
CA ARG A 298 -2.55 -6.09 -0.74
C ARG A 298 -1.04 -5.83 -0.91
N LYS A 299 -0.23 -6.90 -1.00
CA LYS A 299 1.21 -6.80 -1.25
C LYS A 299 1.52 -6.13 -2.58
N LEU A 300 0.77 -6.44 -3.63
CA LEU A 300 0.91 -5.81 -4.93
C LEU A 300 0.62 -4.31 -4.86
N LYS A 301 -0.46 -3.89 -4.21
CA LYS A 301 -0.75 -2.46 -3.99
C LYS A 301 0.36 -1.75 -3.23
N GLY A 302 0.90 -2.38 -2.19
CA GLY A 302 2.03 -1.85 -1.41
C GLY A 302 3.30 -1.67 -2.25
N ALA A 303 3.65 -2.66 -3.07
CA ALA A 303 4.81 -2.60 -3.97
C ALA A 303 4.66 -1.48 -5.01
N ILE A 304 3.49 -1.34 -5.63
CA ILE A 304 3.18 -0.27 -6.59
C ILE A 304 3.34 1.11 -5.92
N LEU A 305 2.79 1.29 -4.73
CA LEU A 305 2.85 2.56 -4.01
C LEU A 305 4.30 2.93 -3.63
N THR A 306 5.09 1.95 -3.18
CA THR A 306 6.51 2.14 -2.83
C THR A 306 7.31 2.56 -4.07
N THR A 307 7.05 1.93 -5.21
CA THR A 307 7.70 2.27 -6.49
C THR A 307 7.34 3.68 -6.95
N MET A 308 6.06 4.08 -6.83
CA MET A 308 5.61 5.44 -7.16
C MET A 308 6.27 6.51 -6.27
N LEU A 309 6.44 6.24 -4.97
CA LEU A 309 7.13 7.16 -4.04
C LEU A 309 8.62 7.28 -4.35
N ALA A 310 9.28 6.18 -4.72
CA ALA A 310 10.69 6.18 -5.11
C ALA A 310 10.91 7.02 -6.38
N THR A 311 10.08 6.86 -7.41
CA THR A 311 10.17 7.63 -8.67
C THR A 311 9.90 9.12 -8.45
N ARG A 312 8.94 9.48 -7.60
CA ARG A 312 8.63 10.88 -7.25
C ARG A 312 9.82 11.56 -6.54
N ASN A 313 10.51 10.85 -5.64
CA ASN A 313 11.70 11.36 -4.96
C ASN A 313 12.89 11.56 -5.89
N PHE A 314 13.07 10.69 -6.90
CA PHE A 314 14.10 10.84 -7.94
C PHE A 314 13.85 12.07 -8.82
N SER A 315 12.61 12.31 -9.21
CA SER A 315 12.23 13.48 -10.02
C SER A 315 12.46 14.79 -9.26
N ALA A 316 12.14 14.84 -7.97
CA ALA A 316 12.39 16.00 -7.11
C ALA A 316 13.89 16.26 -6.91
N ALA A 317 14.71 15.22 -6.71
CA ALA A 317 16.16 15.35 -6.59
C ALA A 317 16.82 15.84 -7.89
N LYS A 318 16.37 15.37 -9.05
CA LYS A 318 16.86 15.80 -10.36
C LYS A 318 16.50 17.27 -10.67
N SER A 319 15.30 17.72 -10.27
CA SER A 319 14.90 19.12 -10.42
C SER A 319 15.71 20.08 -9.55
N MET A 320 16.18 19.64 -8.38
CA MET A 320 17.08 20.42 -7.51
C MET A 320 18.52 20.46 -8.04
N LEU A 321 19.00 19.43 -8.71
CA LEU A 321 20.32 19.40 -9.35
C LEU A 321 20.37 20.32 -10.58
N ASN A 322 19.34 20.35 -11.40
CA ASN A 322 19.27 21.24 -12.58
C ASN A 322 19.15 22.73 -12.19
N LYS A 323 18.56 23.08 -11.04
CA LYS A 323 18.54 24.47 -10.54
C LYS A 323 19.88 24.98 -10.04
N LYS A 324 20.88 24.10 -9.80
CA LYS A 324 22.24 24.48 -9.40
C LYS A 324 23.19 24.70 -10.59
N ALA A 325 22.83 24.29 -11.80
CA ALA A 325 23.69 24.39 -12.97
C ALA A 325 23.55 25.69 -13.77
N ASP A 326 22.49 26.49 -13.57
CA ASP A 326 22.21 27.73 -14.32
C ASP A 326 22.68 29.03 -13.65
N GLY A 327 23.57 28.95 -12.67
CA GLY A 327 24.00 30.08 -11.85
C GLY A 327 25.42 30.56 -12.06
N VAL A 328 25.96 30.66 -13.30
CA VAL A 328 27.20 31.40 -13.56
C VAL A 328 27.12 32.09 -14.94
N LYS A 329 26.75 33.35 -14.97
CA LYS A 329 27.12 34.29 -16.03
C LYS A 329 27.90 35.47 -15.43
N PRO A 330 28.98 35.92 -16.07
CA PRO A 330 29.87 36.94 -15.53
C PRO A 330 29.26 38.36 -15.64
N GLN A 331 29.36 39.11 -14.54
CA GLN A 331 29.02 40.53 -14.49
C GLN A 331 30.11 41.35 -15.16
N THR A 332 29.70 42.21 -16.11
CA THR A 332 30.49 43.41 -16.50
C THR A 332 29.91 44.63 -15.77
N ASN A 333 30.83 45.36 -15.15
CA ASN A 333 30.57 46.59 -14.41
C ASN A 333 30.03 47.72 -15.29
N SER A 334 29.07 48.52 -14.77
CA SER A 334 29.10 49.96 -14.91
C SER A 334 28.32 50.64 -13.78
N THR A 335 29.04 51.49 -13.10
CA THR A 335 28.67 52.45 -12.04
C THR A 335 27.68 53.50 -12.52
N LYS A 336 26.69 53.90 -11.68
CA LYS A 336 26.46 55.32 -11.30
C LYS A 336 25.43 55.47 -10.16
N ASN A 337 25.84 56.33 -9.26
CA ASN A 337 25.22 56.90 -8.05
C ASN A 337 23.76 57.41 -8.19
N SER A 338 22.94 57.32 -7.12
CA SER A 338 22.66 58.48 -6.23
C SER A 338 21.49 58.15 -5.28
N ALA A 339 21.77 58.27 -4.03
CA ALA A 339 21.18 59.02 -2.92
C ALA A 339 19.67 58.94 -2.60
N ALA A 340 19.41 58.37 -1.46
CA ALA A 340 18.86 58.97 -0.22
C ALA A 340 17.33 59.03 -0.02
N VAL A 341 16.95 58.61 1.16
CA VAL A 341 16.15 59.20 2.24
C VAL A 341 14.79 58.61 2.59
N THR A 342 14.75 58.13 3.84
CA THR A 342 13.69 58.08 4.87
C THR A 342 12.55 57.07 4.83
N SER A 343 12.58 56.27 5.91
CA SER A 343 11.40 55.68 6.60
C SER A 343 10.50 56.77 7.24
N PRO A 344 9.29 56.50 7.74
CA PRO A 344 8.96 55.45 8.70
C PRO A 344 7.49 54.92 8.74
N LYS A 345 7.35 53.82 9.50
CA LYS A 345 6.21 53.42 10.35
C LYS A 345 4.87 52.99 9.74
N GLY A 346 4.46 51.81 10.12
CA GLY A 346 3.09 51.59 10.58
C GLY A 346 2.47 50.24 10.34
N THR A 347 2.33 49.45 11.43
CA THR A 347 1.27 48.52 11.76
C THR A 347 1.13 47.18 11.04
N LEU A 348 1.37 46.09 11.79
CA LEU A 348 0.75 44.76 11.74
C LEU A 348 -0.77 44.85 11.93
N PRO A 349 -1.63 43.93 11.55
CA PRO A 349 -1.70 42.48 11.66
C PRO A 349 -2.52 41.78 10.56
N PRO A 350 -3.07 40.58 10.71
CA PRO A 350 -2.67 39.35 11.38
C PRO A 350 -2.61 38.10 10.47
N ALA A 351 -2.12 37.06 11.07
CA ALA A 351 -1.92 35.70 10.61
C ALA A 351 -2.97 35.08 9.69
N ALA A 352 -2.53 34.51 8.57
CA ALA A 352 -3.22 33.47 7.82
C ALA A 352 -2.51 32.14 8.08
N LEU A 353 -3.29 31.16 8.49
CA LEU A 353 -2.88 29.78 8.72
C LEU A 353 -2.66 29.09 7.37
N GLU A 354 -1.44 28.81 7.03
CA GLU A 354 -1.13 27.86 5.95
C GLU A 354 -0.97 26.45 6.52
N SER A 355 -1.79 25.56 6.01
CA SER A 355 -1.72 24.12 6.22
C SER A 355 -0.67 23.52 5.30
N SER A 356 0.33 22.84 5.86
CA SER A 356 1.31 22.12 5.07
C SER A 356 1.14 20.60 5.18
N ASP A 357 1.20 19.98 4.02
CA ASP A 357 1.15 18.58 3.68
C ASP A 357 1.96 17.65 4.57
N SER A 358 1.32 16.57 5.01
CA SER A 358 2.00 15.37 5.48
C SER A 358 1.78 14.25 4.48
N THR A 359 2.88 13.77 3.89
CA THR A 359 2.94 12.62 3.00
C THR A 359 2.65 11.32 3.74
N HIS A 360 1.38 11.02 3.93
CA HIS A 360 0.81 9.67 4.00
C HIS A 360 -0.52 9.76 3.28
N THR A 361 -0.49 9.30 2.02
CA THR A 361 -1.62 8.98 1.15
C THR A 361 -2.99 9.52 1.55
N THR A 362 -3.19 10.81 1.38
CA THR A 362 -4.51 11.40 1.21
C THR A 362 -4.40 12.42 0.09
N ILE A 363 -4.98 12.08 -1.04
CA ILE A 363 -5.20 13.01 -2.15
C ILE A 363 -6.41 13.83 -1.74
N GLU A 364 -6.23 15.12 -1.52
CA GLU A 364 -7.35 16.08 -1.46
C GLU A 364 -7.70 16.44 -2.90
N ASP A 365 -8.96 16.17 -3.28
CA ASP A 365 -9.53 16.57 -4.55
C ASP A 365 -9.81 18.07 -4.55
N GLU A 366 -9.21 18.80 -5.49
CA GLU A 366 -9.73 20.08 -5.95
C GLU A 366 -10.85 19.82 -6.98
N ASP A 367 -12.02 20.42 -6.71
CA ASP A 367 -13.18 20.46 -7.59
C ASP A 367 -12.84 21.12 -8.94
N THR A 368 -12.67 20.32 -9.98
CA THR A 368 -12.82 20.75 -11.36
C THR A 368 -13.95 19.98 -12.01
N LYS A 369 -15.04 20.70 -12.32
CA LYS A 369 -16.22 20.21 -13.01
C LYS A 369 -15.86 19.59 -14.35
N ALA A 370 -16.01 18.26 -14.46
CA ALA A 370 -16.12 17.56 -15.73
C ALA A 370 -17.57 17.17 -15.99
N PRO A 371 -18.07 17.21 -17.25
CA PRO A 371 -19.47 17.00 -17.56
C PRO A 371 -19.89 15.54 -17.37
N ARG A 372 -21.11 15.36 -16.90
CA ARG A 372 -21.74 14.08 -16.54
C ARG A 372 -21.93 13.17 -17.75
N ILE A 373 -21.51 11.92 -17.62
CA ILE A 373 -21.70 10.83 -18.59
C ILE A 373 -23.18 10.36 -18.68
N SER A 374 -24.12 11.03 -18.03
CA SER A 374 -25.56 10.68 -18.10
C SER A 374 -26.26 11.04 -19.41
N ASP A 375 -25.64 11.82 -20.29
CA ASP A 375 -26.32 12.32 -21.51
C ASP A 375 -26.06 11.49 -22.77
N ILE A 376 -25.23 10.46 -22.69
CA ILE A 376 -24.88 9.60 -23.85
C ILE A 376 -25.73 8.29 -23.90
N LEU A 377 -26.42 7.91 -22.81
CA LEU A 377 -27.17 6.64 -22.76
C LEU A 377 -28.66 6.77 -23.10
N ASN A 378 -29.18 7.97 -23.37
CA ASN A 378 -30.60 8.16 -23.69
C ASN A 378 -30.94 8.22 -25.18
N THR A 379 -29.96 8.04 -26.08
CA THR A 379 -30.20 8.13 -27.54
C THR A 379 -30.35 6.76 -28.23
N VAL A 380 -30.28 5.63 -27.51
CA VAL A 380 -30.34 4.28 -28.11
C VAL A 380 -31.59 3.48 -27.73
N ARG A 381 -32.63 4.12 -27.20
CA ARG A 381 -33.92 3.40 -26.96
C ARG A 381 -35.11 4.20 -27.47
N ARG A 382 -35.28 4.30 -28.82
CA ARG A 382 -36.56 4.42 -29.49
C ARG A 382 -36.37 4.15 -30.98
N GLY A 383 -36.96 3.10 -31.51
CA GLY A 383 -37.08 2.85 -32.93
C GLY A 383 -37.18 1.39 -33.31
N SER A 384 -38.22 0.71 -32.87
CA SER A 384 -38.71 -0.50 -33.57
C SER A 384 -39.90 -0.09 -34.43
N GLY A 385 -39.76 -0.20 -35.74
CA GLY A 385 -40.82 -0.05 -36.71
C GLY A 385 -40.34 -0.59 -38.04
N THR A 386 -40.98 -1.61 -38.52
CA THR A 386 -40.72 -2.40 -39.73
C THR A 386 -41.17 -1.67 -41.03
N PRO A 387 -40.97 -2.24 -42.24
CA PRO A 387 -40.33 -1.53 -43.35
C PRO A 387 -41.28 -1.25 -44.52
N GLU A 388 -40.94 -0.24 -45.32
CA GLU A 388 -41.46 -0.19 -46.72
C GLU A 388 -40.36 0.27 -47.69
N ALA A 389 -40.37 -0.39 -48.84
CA ALA A 389 -39.42 -0.31 -49.94
C ALA A 389 -39.54 0.97 -50.78
N GLN A 390 -38.43 1.48 -51.32
CA GLN A 390 -38.26 1.78 -52.73
C GLN A 390 -37.06 2.71 -53.02
N GLY A 391 -36.28 2.34 -54.08
CA GLY A 391 -35.53 3.24 -54.97
C GLY A 391 -34.02 3.34 -54.76
N PRO A 392 -33.18 3.18 -55.83
CA PRO A 392 -31.71 3.17 -55.72
C PRO A 392 -31.14 4.59 -55.61
N PRO A 393 -30.00 4.73 -54.88
CA PRO A 393 -29.35 6.03 -54.71
C PRO A 393 -28.33 6.32 -55.82
N PRO A 394 -27.98 7.61 -56.05
CA PRO A 394 -26.94 8.00 -56.97
C PRO A 394 -25.53 7.79 -56.39
N CYS A 395 -24.60 7.51 -57.34
CA CYS A 395 -23.18 7.33 -57.08
C CYS A 395 -22.55 8.52 -56.35
N LEU A 396 -21.91 8.24 -55.19
CA LEU A 396 -20.99 9.15 -54.53
C LEU A 396 -19.57 8.58 -54.60
N SER A 397 -18.65 9.45 -54.99
CA SER A 397 -17.20 9.23 -55.10
C SER A 397 -16.57 8.75 -53.81
N PRO A 398 -15.45 7.99 -53.83
CA PRO A 398 -14.81 7.48 -52.64
C PRO A 398 -14.22 8.63 -51.82
N ALA A 399 -14.69 8.76 -50.59
CA ALA A 399 -14.10 9.63 -49.59
C ALA A 399 -12.69 9.12 -49.22
N LEU A 400 -11.73 10.03 -49.18
CA LEU A 400 -10.37 9.79 -48.71
C LEU A 400 -10.41 9.17 -47.29
N PRO A 401 -9.51 8.21 -46.96
CA PRO A 401 -9.46 7.62 -45.63
C PRO A 401 -9.14 8.72 -44.59
N GLY A 402 -9.99 8.86 -43.59
CA GLY A 402 -9.75 9.72 -42.44
C GLY A 402 -8.49 9.31 -41.69
N PRO A 403 -7.88 10.20 -40.89
CA PRO A 403 -6.69 9.86 -40.13
C PRO A 403 -6.95 8.61 -39.27
N PRO A 404 -5.95 7.72 -39.10
CA PRO A 404 -6.12 6.49 -38.32
C PRO A 404 -6.54 6.84 -36.90
N PRO A 405 -7.43 6.03 -36.27
CA PRO A 405 -7.90 6.29 -34.94
C PRO A 405 -6.70 6.35 -33.98
N THR A 406 -6.54 7.47 -33.27
CA THR A 406 -5.51 7.64 -32.24
C THR A 406 -5.76 6.60 -31.16
N LEU A 407 -4.83 5.67 -30.98
CA LEU A 407 -4.84 4.68 -29.91
C LEU A 407 -4.92 5.40 -28.57
N SER A 408 -5.81 4.96 -27.69
CA SER A 408 -5.82 5.47 -26.30
C SER A 408 -4.48 5.16 -25.62
N ARG A 409 -4.01 6.01 -24.71
CA ARG A 409 -2.75 5.77 -23.96
C ARG A 409 -2.67 4.39 -23.31
N LYS A 410 -3.78 3.85 -22.85
CA LYS A 410 -3.85 2.48 -22.32
C LYS A 410 -3.52 1.43 -23.39
N GLN A 411 -4.03 1.61 -24.58
CA GLN A 411 -3.75 0.71 -25.72
C GLN A 411 -2.29 0.84 -26.20
N GLU A 412 -1.68 2.02 -26.15
CA GLU A 412 -0.25 2.20 -26.41
C GLU A 412 0.61 1.38 -25.44
N ILE A 413 0.29 1.41 -24.12
CA ILE A 413 1.03 0.66 -23.12
C ILE A 413 0.85 -0.85 -23.29
N ILE A 414 -0.35 -1.33 -23.57
CA ILE A 414 -0.57 -2.76 -23.86
C ILE A 414 0.27 -3.19 -25.07
N LYS A 415 0.20 -2.45 -26.17
CA LYS A 415 0.91 -2.76 -27.40
C LYS A 415 2.44 -2.76 -27.22
N ILE A 416 3.01 -1.77 -26.52
CA ILE A 416 4.46 -1.75 -26.28
C ILE A 416 4.90 -2.87 -25.33
N THR A 417 4.03 -3.29 -24.41
CA THR A 417 4.27 -4.45 -23.52
C THR A 417 4.27 -5.74 -24.34
N GLU A 418 3.35 -5.92 -25.27
CA GLU A 418 3.33 -7.06 -26.18
C GLU A 418 4.59 -7.12 -27.04
N GLN A 419 5.04 -6.00 -27.59
CA GLN A 419 6.29 -5.91 -28.36
C GLN A 419 7.52 -6.28 -27.53
N LEU A 420 7.58 -5.85 -26.27
CA LEU A 420 8.66 -6.20 -25.35
C LEU A 420 8.69 -7.71 -25.09
N ILE A 421 7.53 -8.32 -24.84
CA ILE A 421 7.40 -9.77 -24.61
C ILE A 421 7.76 -10.55 -25.88
N GLU A 422 7.41 -10.06 -27.05
CA GLU A 422 7.80 -10.65 -28.34
C GLU A 422 9.32 -10.64 -28.51
N ALA A 423 10.01 -9.55 -28.17
CA ALA A 423 11.47 -9.48 -28.17
C ALA A 423 12.08 -10.53 -27.23
N VAL A 424 11.50 -10.73 -26.02
CA VAL A 424 11.94 -11.78 -25.09
C VAL A 424 11.73 -13.18 -25.67
N ASN A 425 10.56 -13.46 -26.25
CA ASN A 425 10.22 -14.76 -26.84
C ASN A 425 11.14 -15.12 -28.02
N ASN A 426 11.55 -14.12 -28.80
CA ASN A 426 12.42 -14.30 -29.97
C ASN A 426 13.93 -14.32 -29.60
N GLY A 427 14.27 -14.05 -28.33
CA GLY A 427 15.68 -13.92 -27.90
C GLY A 427 16.36 -12.68 -28.51
N ASP A 428 15.60 -11.67 -28.93
CA ASP A 428 16.12 -10.45 -29.56
C ASP A 428 16.45 -9.39 -28.51
N PHE A 429 17.69 -9.44 -28.01
CA PHE A 429 18.18 -8.49 -27.03
C PHE A 429 18.22 -7.05 -27.55
N GLU A 430 18.52 -6.84 -28.82
CA GLU A 430 18.60 -5.51 -29.40
C GLU A 430 17.22 -4.82 -29.46
N ALA A 431 16.18 -5.56 -29.83
CA ALA A 431 14.80 -5.08 -29.77
C ALA A 431 14.37 -4.80 -28.33
N TYR A 432 14.71 -5.70 -27.39
CA TYR A 432 14.43 -5.54 -25.97
C TYR A 432 15.08 -4.29 -25.38
N ALA A 433 16.39 -4.09 -25.64
CA ALA A 433 17.16 -2.95 -25.15
C ALA A 433 16.66 -1.59 -25.68
N LYS A 434 16.07 -1.56 -26.89
CA LYS A 434 15.46 -0.33 -27.45
C LYS A 434 14.20 0.09 -26.72
N ILE A 435 13.50 -0.85 -26.09
CA ILE A 435 12.23 -0.61 -25.39
C ILE A 435 12.49 -0.36 -23.89
N CYS A 436 13.62 -0.84 -23.34
CA CYS A 436 13.97 -0.66 -21.95
C CYS A 436 14.85 0.58 -21.70
N ASP A 437 14.72 1.15 -20.49
CA ASP A 437 15.66 2.17 -20.01
C ASP A 437 17.02 1.52 -19.73
N PRO A 438 18.16 2.15 -20.07
CA PRO A 438 19.48 1.62 -19.71
C PRO A 438 19.70 1.40 -18.20
N GLY A 439 18.98 2.16 -17.36
CA GLY A 439 18.95 1.98 -15.90
C GLY A 439 17.73 1.18 -15.43
N LEU A 440 17.20 0.25 -16.24
CA LEU A 440 16.12 -0.63 -15.86
C LEU A 440 16.39 -1.31 -14.53
N THR A 441 15.40 -1.33 -13.64
CA THR A 441 15.45 -2.12 -12.42
C THR A 441 14.47 -3.28 -12.51
N SER A 442 14.84 -4.45 -11.98
CA SER A 442 13.91 -5.59 -11.96
C SER A 442 14.03 -6.43 -10.69
N PHE A 443 12.90 -7.05 -10.33
CA PHE A 443 12.83 -8.20 -9.45
C PHE A 443 12.36 -9.39 -10.27
N GLU A 444 13.24 -10.35 -10.45
CA GLU A 444 12.99 -11.56 -11.24
C GLU A 444 13.27 -12.82 -10.40
N PRO A 445 12.54 -13.92 -10.62
CA PRO A 445 12.77 -15.18 -9.91
C PRO A 445 14.20 -15.69 -10.03
N GLU A 446 14.82 -15.45 -11.18
CA GLU A 446 16.21 -15.85 -11.51
C GLU A 446 17.26 -15.09 -10.69
N ALA A 447 16.91 -13.89 -10.22
CA ALA A 447 17.77 -13.07 -9.34
C ALA A 447 17.63 -13.44 -7.85
N LEU A 448 16.85 -14.48 -7.51
CA LEU A 448 16.66 -15.00 -6.15
C LEU A 448 16.24 -13.93 -5.12
N GLY A 449 15.41 -12.97 -5.55
CA GLY A 449 14.89 -11.89 -4.72
C GLY A 449 15.80 -10.66 -4.60
N ASN A 450 16.92 -10.63 -5.32
CA ASN A 450 17.77 -9.44 -5.39
C ASN A 450 17.22 -8.45 -6.43
N LEU A 451 17.42 -7.15 -6.16
CA LEU A 451 17.16 -6.11 -7.15
C LEU A 451 18.27 -6.14 -8.21
N VAL A 452 17.88 -6.28 -9.46
CA VAL A 452 18.77 -6.14 -10.62
C VAL A 452 18.70 -4.70 -11.10
N GLU A 453 19.84 -4.11 -11.41
CA GLU A 453 19.95 -2.76 -11.98
C GLU A 453 20.74 -2.81 -13.30
N GLY A 454 20.23 -2.11 -14.31
CA GLY A 454 20.86 -2.02 -15.64
C GLY A 454 20.55 -3.20 -16.53
N MET A 455 21.27 -3.27 -17.67
CA MET A 455 20.97 -4.21 -18.75
C MET A 455 21.89 -5.43 -18.79
N ASP A 456 22.95 -5.48 -17.98
CA ASP A 456 23.97 -6.55 -18.06
C ASP A 456 23.43 -7.92 -17.66
N PHE A 457 22.60 -7.98 -16.60
CA PHE A 457 21.93 -9.20 -16.18
C PHE A 457 20.99 -9.72 -17.27
N HIS A 458 20.20 -8.83 -17.88
CA HIS A 458 19.27 -9.18 -18.96
C HIS A 458 20.03 -9.66 -20.19
N ARG A 459 21.14 -9.00 -20.57
CA ARG A 459 22.00 -9.44 -21.68
C ARG A 459 22.54 -10.85 -21.44
N PHE A 460 23.06 -11.11 -20.24
CA PHE A 460 23.54 -12.44 -19.86
C PHE A 460 22.44 -13.50 -19.99
N TYR A 461 21.22 -13.17 -19.57
CA TYR A 461 20.05 -14.06 -19.66
C TYR A 461 19.70 -14.38 -21.13
N PHE A 462 19.64 -13.36 -21.98
CA PHE A 462 19.39 -13.52 -23.42
C PHE A 462 20.47 -14.37 -24.10
N GLU A 463 21.72 -14.13 -23.83
CA GLU A 463 22.85 -14.83 -24.47
C GLU A 463 23.01 -16.28 -24.01
N ASN A 464 22.70 -16.58 -22.74
CA ASN A 464 22.99 -17.89 -22.16
C ASN A 464 21.77 -18.81 -21.98
N LEU A 465 20.59 -18.26 -21.76
CA LEU A 465 19.38 -19.03 -21.47
C LEU A 465 18.36 -19.01 -22.62
N LEU A 466 18.09 -17.85 -23.20
CA LEU A 466 17.11 -17.74 -24.29
C LEU A 466 17.68 -18.18 -25.64
N ALA A 467 18.92 -17.84 -25.96
CA ALA A 467 19.55 -18.18 -27.24
C ALA A 467 19.74 -19.69 -27.49
N LYS A 468 19.79 -20.50 -26.44
CA LYS A 468 19.96 -21.96 -26.52
C LYS A 468 18.65 -22.73 -26.68
N ASN A 469 17.49 -22.10 -26.48
CA ASN A 469 16.18 -22.71 -26.58
C ASN A 469 15.50 -22.35 -27.92
N SER A 470 15.89 -23.01 -29.00
CA SER A 470 15.36 -22.82 -30.36
C SER A 470 13.95 -23.37 -30.59
N LYS A 471 13.11 -23.53 -29.53
CA LYS A 471 11.76 -24.10 -29.66
C LYS A 471 10.71 -23.02 -29.56
N PRO A 472 9.60 -23.11 -30.32
CA PRO A 472 8.58 -22.07 -30.33
C PRO A 472 7.99 -21.89 -28.92
N ILE A 473 8.14 -20.69 -28.41
CA ILE A 473 7.49 -20.24 -27.18
C ILE A 473 6.29 -19.42 -27.61
N HIS A 474 5.11 -19.80 -27.13
CA HIS A 474 3.90 -18.99 -27.32
C HIS A 474 3.53 -18.33 -26.01
N THR A 475 3.34 -17.01 -26.05
CA THR A 475 2.98 -16.25 -24.87
C THR A 475 1.64 -15.53 -25.06
N THR A 476 0.79 -15.58 -24.05
CA THR A 476 -0.47 -14.85 -24.02
C THR A 476 -0.50 -13.95 -22.79
N ILE A 477 -0.83 -12.67 -23.01
CA ILE A 477 -1.13 -11.72 -21.94
C ILE A 477 -2.60 -11.85 -21.57
N LEU A 478 -2.90 -12.11 -20.31
CA LEU A 478 -4.26 -12.18 -19.79
C LEU A 478 -4.52 -11.04 -18.81
N ASN A 479 -5.74 -10.49 -18.91
CA ASN A 479 -6.25 -9.45 -18.02
C ASN A 479 -5.29 -8.26 -17.83
N PRO A 480 -4.78 -7.63 -18.90
CA PRO A 480 -3.89 -6.49 -18.77
C PRO A 480 -4.65 -5.31 -18.15
N HIS A 481 -4.14 -4.81 -17.04
CA HIS A 481 -4.67 -3.63 -16.37
C HIS A 481 -3.66 -2.50 -16.39
N VAL A 482 -4.03 -1.38 -17.07
CA VAL A 482 -3.14 -0.23 -17.23
C VAL A 482 -3.61 0.94 -16.40
N HIS A 483 -2.73 1.41 -15.51
CA HIS A 483 -2.84 2.68 -14.80
C HIS A 483 -1.99 3.73 -15.52
N VAL A 484 -2.64 4.75 -16.07
CA VAL A 484 -1.95 5.92 -16.64
C VAL A 484 -1.71 6.91 -15.50
N ILE A 485 -0.47 7.34 -15.32
CA ILE A 485 -0.02 8.18 -14.21
C ILE A 485 0.47 9.50 -14.80
N GLY A 486 -0.40 10.50 -14.86
CA GLY A 486 -0.09 11.77 -15.53
C GLY A 486 0.13 11.63 -17.03
N GLU A 487 1.01 12.47 -17.59
CA GLU A 487 1.24 12.51 -19.05
C GLU A 487 2.34 11.55 -19.52
N ASP A 488 3.32 11.26 -18.66
CA ASP A 488 4.58 10.62 -19.03
C ASP A 488 4.89 9.34 -18.28
N ALA A 489 3.95 8.81 -17.46
CA ALA A 489 4.15 7.57 -16.76
C ALA A 489 2.93 6.64 -16.84
N ALA A 490 3.17 5.34 -16.80
CA ALA A 490 2.13 4.32 -16.73
C ALA A 490 2.65 3.07 -16.01
N CYS A 491 1.72 2.31 -15.41
CA CYS A 491 1.99 1.01 -14.85
C CYS A 491 1.02 0.00 -15.47
N ILE A 492 1.52 -1.17 -15.87
CA ILE A 492 0.70 -2.28 -16.35
C ILE A 492 0.95 -3.50 -15.49
N ALA A 493 -0.13 -4.13 -15.03
CA ALA A 493 -0.11 -5.43 -14.38
C ALA A 493 -0.90 -6.43 -15.23
N TYR A 494 -0.39 -7.65 -15.37
CA TYR A 494 -0.99 -8.70 -16.20
C TYR A 494 -0.53 -10.08 -15.78
N ILE A 495 -1.26 -11.10 -16.23
CA ILE A 495 -0.84 -12.50 -16.13
C ILE A 495 -0.22 -12.89 -17.47
N ARG A 496 1.00 -13.45 -17.42
CA ARG A 496 1.66 -14.02 -18.58
C ARG A 496 1.55 -15.54 -18.54
N LEU A 497 0.93 -16.13 -19.55
CA LEU A 497 0.96 -17.56 -19.80
C LEU A 497 1.99 -17.85 -20.88
N THR A 498 2.98 -18.67 -20.55
CA THR A 498 4.03 -19.09 -21.49
C THR A 498 3.90 -20.58 -21.76
N GLN A 499 3.69 -20.95 -23.03
CA GLN A 499 3.64 -22.33 -23.48
C GLN A 499 4.96 -22.68 -24.15
N TYR A 500 5.55 -23.79 -23.74
CA TYR A 500 6.83 -24.25 -24.27
C TYR A 500 6.91 -25.79 -24.28
N ILE A 501 7.89 -26.33 -24.98
CA ILE A 501 8.16 -27.76 -25.02
C ILE A 501 9.37 -28.03 -24.12
N ASP A 502 9.21 -28.91 -23.10
CA ASP A 502 10.29 -29.26 -22.18
C ASP A 502 11.39 -30.08 -22.86
N GLY A 503 12.52 -30.31 -22.17
CA GLY A 503 13.66 -31.09 -22.67
C GLY A 503 13.32 -32.54 -23.05
N GLN A 504 12.14 -33.04 -22.64
CA GLN A 504 11.63 -34.37 -22.99
C GLN A 504 10.61 -34.34 -24.13
N GLY A 505 10.41 -33.17 -24.79
CA GLY A 505 9.47 -33.01 -25.90
C GLY A 505 8.01 -32.85 -25.48
N ARG A 506 7.70 -32.64 -24.20
CA ARG A 506 6.32 -32.51 -23.71
C ARG A 506 5.88 -31.05 -23.64
N PRO A 507 4.64 -30.72 -24.06
CA PRO A 507 4.11 -29.38 -23.90
C PRO A 507 3.91 -29.03 -22.42
N ARG A 508 4.33 -27.83 -22.04
CA ARG A 508 4.21 -27.24 -20.70
C ARG A 508 3.63 -25.85 -20.78
N THR A 509 3.00 -25.45 -19.71
CA THR A 509 2.52 -24.07 -19.53
C THR A 509 3.04 -23.59 -18.19
N SER A 510 3.67 -22.41 -18.18
CA SER A 510 4.00 -21.69 -16.96
C SER A 510 3.16 -20.41 -16.89
N GLN A 511 2.86 -19.98 -15.67
CA GLN A 511 2.16 -18.74 -15.38
C GLN A 511 3.05 -17.88 -14.52
N SER A 512 3.14 -16.59 -14.86
CA SER A 512 3.72 -15.55 -14.02
C SER A 512 2.78 -14.35 -13.93
N GLU A 513 2.81 -13.65 -12.79
CA GLU A 513 2.20 -12.35 -12.62
C GLU A 513 3.30 -11.30 -12.81
N GLU A 514 3.08 -10.40 -13.75
CA GLU A 514 4.07 -9.41 -14.14
C GLU A 514 3.54 -8.00 -13.97
N THR A 515 4.41 -7.11 -13.50
CA THR A 515 4.15 -5.67 -13.41
C THR A 515 5.28 -4.91 -14.06
N ARG A 516 4.94 -3.95 -14.93
CA ARG A 516 5.92 -3.09 -15.57
C ARG A 516 5.57 -1.63 -15.36
N VAL A 517 6.59 -0.82 -15.11
CA VAL A 517 6.48 0.64 -15.05
C VAL A 517 7.09 1.22 -16.30
N TRP A 518 6.32 2.07 -16.97
CA TRP A 518 6.66 2.75 -18.19
C TRP A 518 6.84 4.23 -17.95
N HIS A 519 7.86 4.82 -18.54
CA HIS A 519 8.09 6.25 -18.56
C HIS A 519 8.27 6.74 -19.99
N ARG A 520 7.58 7.82 -20.34
CA ARG A 520 7.64 8.43 -21.67
C ARG A 520 8.71 9.51 -21.68
N ARG A 521 9.73 9.32 -22.52
CA ARG A 521 10.81 10.28 -22.74
C ARG A 521 10.95 10.53 -24.24
N ASP A 522 11.03 11.78 -24.66
CA ASP A 522 11.16 12.19 -26.06
C ASP A 522 10.10 11.54 -26.97
N GLY A 523 8.87 11.45 -26.46
CA GLY A 523 7.74 10.87 -27.15
C GLY A 523 7.70 9.33 -27.22
N LYS A 524 8.68 8.62 -26.63
CA LYS A 524 8.77 7.16 -26.61
C LYS A 524 8.58 6.59 -25.22
N TRP A 525 7.82 5.51 -25.12
CA TRP A 525 7.69 4.75 -23.89
C TRP A 525 8.91 3.85 -23.66
N GLN A 526 9.48 3.89 -22.44
CA GLN A 526 10.59 3.05 -22.01
C GLN A 526 10.20 2.31 -20.73
N ASN A 527 10.48 1.00 -20.67
CA ASN A 527 10.30 0.20 -19.45
C ASN A 527 11.41 0.57 -18.45
N VAL A 528 11.03 1.11 -17.30
CA VAL A 528 11.96 1.59 -16.25
C VAL A 528 12.01 0.66 -15.04
N HIS A 529 10.99 -0.19 -14.87
CA HIS A 529 10.96 -1.19 -13.80
C HIS A 529 10.14 -2.40 -14.25
N PHE A 530 10.57 -3.57 -13.80
CA PHE A 530 9.91 -4.84 -14.04
C PHE A 530 9.87 -5.67 -12.75
N HIS A 531 8.73 -6.28 -12.48
CA HIS A 531 8.57 -7.27 -11.42
C HIS A 531 7.88 -8.50 -11.99
N CYS A 532 8.48 -9.65 -11.81
CA CYS A 532 7.94 -10.94 -12.17
C CYS A 532 7.84 -11.82 -10.91
N SER A 533 6.66 -12.34 -10.64
CA SER A 533 6.44 -13.36 -9.61
C SER A 533 6.29 -14.73 -10.29
N GLY A 534 6.81 -15.76 -9.67
CA GLY A 534 6.77 -17.14 -10.17
C GLY A 534 7.96 -17.96 -9.66
N ALA A 535 8.02 -19.23 -10.05
CA ALA A 535 9.21 -20.03 -9.81
C ALA A 535 10.26 -19.70 -10.88
N PRO A 536 11.56 -19.60 -10.51
CA PRO A 536 12.61 -19.47 -11.51
C PRO A 536 12.51 -20.62 -12.51
N VAL A 537 12.73 -20.32 -13.78
CA VAL A 537 12.83 -21.37 -14.79
C VAL A 537 14.02 -22.22 -14.40
N ALA A 538 13.79 -23.51 -14.06
CA ALA A 538 14.86 -24.39 -13.67
C ALA A 538 15.96 -24.35 -14.75
N PRO A 539 17.25 -24.18 -14.38
CA PRO A 539 18.30 -24.28 -15.35
C PRO A 539 18.19 -25.64 -16.03
N LEU A 540 18.02 -25.60 -17.33
CA LEU A 540 18.01 -26.81 -18.15
C LEU A 540 19.41 -27.46 -18.00
N GLN A 541 19.46 -28.57 -17.25
CA GLN A 541 20.63 -29.45 -17.19
C GLN A 541 20.90 -30.09 -18.55
#